data_82c7e92eb0a0c8f2f7aa9efaae6a6be6
#
_entry.id   82c7e92eb0a0c8f2f7aa9efaae6a6be6
#
_cell.length_a   1.000
_cell.length_b   1.000
_cell.length_c   1.000
_cell.angle_alpha   90.00
_cell.angle_beta   90.00
_cell.angle_gamma   90.00
#
_symmetry.space_group_name_H-M   'P 1'
#
loop_
_entity.id
_entity.type
_entity.pdbx_description
1 polymer ?
#
loop_
_entity_poly.entity_id
_entity_poly.type
_entity_poly.pdbx_seq_one_letter_code
_entity_poly.pdbx_strand_id
1 'polypeptide(L)'
;VAFAPGAFDVGMVQRDSIRVDVAATLAQAERLLARHDELVAQEVARLREVKADRVVADIPGIPLAAAAQAGVPGVAVGNFSWDWIYAPFVAQNPRWEPIIRMFADDYRQVRLLLKLPFSPAMEVFARQTPVPLLARPGRNRRAELAAAVGAVPGKKWVLLSFTTLGWDADALRAVGG
;
A
#
# COMPACT_ATOMS: atom_id res chain seq x y z
N VAL A 1 6.62 4.97 -22.24
CA VAL A 1 6.66 4.46 -20.86
C VAL A 1 7.17 3.03 -20.93
N ALA A 2 8.27 2.73 -20.23
CA ALA A 2 8.79 1.39 -20.08
C ALA A 2 8.23 0.77 -18.78
N PHE A 3 7.79 -0.48 -18.83
CA PHE A 3 7.39 -1.24 -17.66
C PHE A 3 8.46 -2.27 -17.31
N ALA A 4 8.73 -2.43 -16.03
CA ALA A 4 9.59 -3.47 -15.55
C ALA A 4 8.97 -4.14 -14.33
N PRO A 5 8.93 -5.48 -14.29
CA PRO A 5 8.41 -6.21 -13.14
C PRO A 5 9.31 -6.02 -11.93
N GLY A 6 8.70 -5.90 -10.75
CA GLY A 6 9.40 -5.82 -9.47
C GLY A 6 8.42 -6.12 -8.34
N ALA A 7 8.92 -6.73 -7.27
CA ALA A 7 8.16 -6.95 -6.04
C ALA A 7 8.98 -6.35 -4.89
N PHE A 8 8.56 -5.19 -4.41
CA PHE A 8 9.30 -4.34 -3.46
C PHE A 8 8.64 -4.26 -2.08
N ASP A 9 7.50 -4.88 -1.92
CA ASP A 9 6.83 -5.16 -0.65
C ASP A 9 6.02 -6.45 -0.76
N VAL A 10 5.42 -6.88 0.33
CA VAL A 10 4.63 -8.12 0.38
C VAL A 10 3.17 -7.86 0.74
N GLY A 11 2.83 -6.65 1.14
CA GLY A 11 1.51 -6.33 1.62
C GLY A 11 1.11 -7.18 2.84
N MET A 12 -0.17 -7.48 2.94
CA MET A 12 -0.73 -8.44 3.89
C MET A 12 -1.29 -9.63 3.12
N VAL A 13 -0.84 -10.84 3.42
CA VAL A 13 -1.43 -12.07 2.86
C VAL A 13 -2.86 -12.19 3.38
N GLN A 14 -3.81 -12.19 2.48
CA GLN A 14 -5.23 -12.24 2.82
C GLN A 14 -5.78 -13.65 2.68
N ARG A 15 -6.59 -14.08 3.66
CA ARG A 15 -7.45 -15.26 3.55
C ARG A 15 -8.74 -14.93 2.82
N ASP A 16 -9.25 -13.73 3.05
CA ASP A 16 -10.36 -13.10 2.35
C ASP A 16 -10.25 -11.56 2.46
N SER A 17 -11.27 -10.83 2.03
CA SER A 17 -11.24 -9.36 1.98
C SER A 17 -11.12 -8.65 3.35
N ILE A 18 -11.28 -9.35 4.46
CA ILE A 18 -11.23 -8.79 5.82
C ILE A 18 -10.33 -9.56 6.79
N ARG A 19 -9.91 -10.79 6.44
CA ARG A 19 -9.05 -11.61 7.29
C ARG A 19 -7.68 -11.78 6.68
N VAL A 20 -6.65 -11.46 7.47
CA VAL A 20 -5.25 -11.60 7.07
C VAL A 20 -4.62 -12.85 7.66
N ASP A 21 -3.64 -13.41 6.94
CA ASP A 21 -2.78 -14.47 7.44
C ASP A 21 -1.45 -13.86 7.89
N VAL A 22 -1.36 -13.53 9.18
CA VAL A 22 -0.19 -12.88 9.79
C VAL A 22 1.06 -13.77 9.68
N ALA A 23 0.91 -15.08 9.85
CA ALA A 23 2.04 -16.00 9.77
C ALA A 23 2.61 -16.11 8.34
N ALA A 24 1.73 -16.22 7.35
CA ALA A 24 2.12 -16.23 5.95
C ALA A 24 2.73 -14.89 5.52
N THR A 25 2.20 -13.77 6.03
CA THR A 25 2.75 -12.43 5.81
C THR A 25 4.16 -12.33 6.38
N LEU A 26 4.38 -12.76 7.63
CA LEU A 26 5.70 -12.77 8.25
C LEU A 26 6.71 -13.56 7.40
N ALA A 27 6.36 -14.77 6.99
CA ALA A 27 7.24 -15.61 6.17
C ALA A 27 7.63 -14.96 4.83
N GLN A 28 6.72 -14.21 4.21
CA GLN A 28 7.03 -13.45 2.99
C GLN A 28 7.89 -12.22 3.28
N ALA A 29 7.60 -11.50 4.35
CA ALA A 29 8.37 -10.33 4.76
C ALA A 29 9.81 -10.67 5.14
N GLU A 30 10.05 -11.84 5.77
CA GLU A 30 11.40 -12.35 6.04
C GLU A 30 12.18 -12.68 4.77
N ARG A 31 11.51 -13.22 3.74
CA ARG A 31 12.13 -13.44 2.43
C ARG A 31 12.50 -12.13 1.74
N LEU A 32 11.65 -11.12 1.89
CA LEU A 32 11.95 -9.78 1.37
C LEU A 32 13.16 -9.17 2.10
N LEU A 33 13.18 -9.24 3.44
CA LEU A 33 14.29 -8.79 4.27
C LEU A 33 15.61 -9.47 3.86
N ALA A 34 15.60 -10.79 3.66
CA ALA A 34 16.79 -11.54 3.25
C ALA A 34 17.34 -11.13 1.87
N ARG A 35 16.52 -10.53 1.03
CA ARG A 35 16.88 -10.07 -0.31
C ARG A 35 16.97 -8.55 -0.45
N HIS A 36 16.74 -7.81 0.63
CA HIS A 36 16.62 -6.36 0.62
C HIS A 36 17.81 -5.69 -0.09
N ASP A 37 19.04 -5.98 0.34
CA ASP A 37 20.24 -5.34 -0.19
C ASP A 37 20.47 -5.69 -1.67
N GLU A 38 20.20 -6.94 -2.07
CA GLU A 38 20.25 -7.37 -3.46
C GLU A 38 19.27 -6.54 -4.33
N LEU A 39 18.01 -6.42 -3.87
CA LEU A 39 16.98 -5.69 -4.60
C LEU A 39 17.28 -4.19 -4.67
N VAL A 40 17.77 -3.60 -3.59
CA VAL A 40 18.22 -2.20 -3.58
C VAL A 40 19.35 -1.99 -4.59
N ALA A 41 20.37 -2.86 -4.61
CA ALA A 41 21.48 -2.76 -5.55
C ALA A 41 21.02 -2.88 -7.01
N GLN A 42 20.09 -3.78 -7.30
CA GLN A 42 19.50 -3.92 -8.65
C GLN A 42 18.77 -2.65 -9.08
N GLU A 43 17.96 -2.06 -8.20
CA GLU A 43 17.25 -0.82 -8.50
C GLU A 43 18.19 0.39 -8.62
N VAL A 44 19.27 0.47 -7.84
CA VAL A 44 20.32 1.49 -8.00
C VAL A 44 20.93 1.44 -9.41
N ALA A 45 21.31 0.23 -9.85
CA ALA A 45 21.86 0.04 -11.19
C ALA A 45 20.87 0.50 -12.27
N ARG A 46 19.61 0.13 -12.13
CA ARG A 46 18.55 0.50 -13.04
C ARG A 46 18.28 2.01 -13.07
N LEU A 47 18.19 2.67 -11.91
CA LEU A 47 18.00 4.13 -11.83
C LEU A 47 19.13 4.89 -12.54
N ARG A 48 20.36 4.39 -12.43
CA ARG A 48 21.53 4.96 -13.15
C ARG A 48 21.45 4.72 -14.65
N GLU A 49 21.08 3.52 -15.08
CA GLU A 49 20.93 3.16 -16.50
C GLU A 49 19.90 4.06 -17.20
N VAL A 50 18.70 4.23 -16.58
CA VAL A 50 17.64 5.08 -17.13
C VAL A 50 17.86 6.56 -16.87
N LYS A 51 18.92 6.95 -16.17
CA LYS A 51 19.24 8.33 -15.77
C LYS A 51 18.03 8.99 -15.08
N ALA A 52 17.49 8.34 -14.08
CA ALA A 52 16.30 8.82 -13.39
C ALA A 52 16.56 10.14 -12.67
N ASP A 53 15.71 11.13 -12.89
CA ASP A 53 15.77 12.44 -12.21
C ASP A 53 15.05 12.42 -10.86
N ARG A 54 14.12 11.50 -10.68
CA ARG A 54 13.29 11.35 -9.46
C ARG A 54 12.67 9.98 -9.37
N VAL A 55 12.49 9.51 -8.13
CA VAL A 55 11.69 8.33 -7.82
C VAL A 55 10.43 8.78 -7.09
N VAL A 56 9.28 8.28 -7.51
CA VAL A 56 8.01 8.43 -6.78
C VAL A 56 7.50 7.03 -6.48
N ALA A 57 7.26 6.72 -5.22
CA ALA A 57 6.84 5.41 -4.76
C ALA A 57 5.58 5.50 -3.90
N ASP A 58 4.59 4.66 -4.22
CA ASP A 58 3.40 4.45 -3.39
C ASP A 58 3.73 3.41 -2.32
N ILE A 59 4.55 3.88 -1.35
CA ILE A 59 4.96 3.20 -0.11
C ILE A 59 5.98 2.03 -0.17
N PRO A 60 6.40 1.38 -1.26
CA PRO A 60 7.49 0.40 -1.13
C PRO A 60 8.81 1.07 -0.70
N GLY A 61 9.52 0.47 0.28
CA GLY A 61 10.78 0.99 0.83
C GLY A 61 11.95 0.88 -0.15
N ILE A 62 12.11 -0.28 -0.78
CA ILE A 62 13.27 -0.61 -1.63
C ILE A 62 13.56 0.42 -2.73
N PRO A 63 12.59 0.89 -3.54
CA PRO A 63 12.85 1.94 -4.54
C PRO A 63 13.28 3.27 -3.92
N LEU A 64 12.82 3.56 -2.69
CA LEU A 64 13.18 4.79 -1.97
C LEU A 64 14.61 4.72 -1.43
N ALA A 65 15.01 3.57 -0.86
CA ALA A 65 16.39 3.31 -0.46
C ALA A 65 17.33 3.34 -1.67
N ALA A 66 16.94 2.73 -2.78
CA ALA A 66 17.70 2.76 -4.02
C ALA A 66 17.86 4.18 -4.57
N ALA A 67 16.82 5.00 -4.51
CA ALA A 67 16.90 6.42 -4.90
C ALA A 67 17.94 7.16 -4.07
N ALA A 68 17.95 7.00 -2.75
CA ALA A 68 18.92 7.62 -1.86
C ALA A 68 20.35 7.18 -2.19
N GLN A 69 20.60 5.89 -2.39
CA GLN A 69 21.92 5.35 -2.76
C GLN A 69 22.36 5.75 -4.17
N ALA A 70 21.43 5.96 -5.09
CA ALA A 70 21.73 6.46 -6.43
C ALA A 70 21.96 7.99 -6.48
N GLY A 71 21.71 8.72 -5.39
CA GLY A 71 21.75 10.17 -5.34
C GLY A 71 20.55 10.84 -6.03
N VAL A 72 19.45 10.10 -6.21
CA VAL A 72 18.22 10.57 -6.86
C VAL A 72 17.18 10.95 -5.79
N PRO A 73 16.49 12.09 -5.90
CA PRO A 73 15.45 12.46 -4.94
C PRO A 73 14.30 11.44 -4.91
N GLY A 74 14.06 10.82 -3.75
CA GLY A 74 12.93 9.93 -3.49
C GLY A 74 11.74 10.69 -2.89
N VAL A 75 10.55 10.47 -3.41
CA VAL A 75 9.28 10.98 -2.90
C VAL A 75 8.35 9.80 -2.63
N ALA A 76 7.91 9.67 -1.40
CA ALA A 76 6.86 8.71 -1.04
C ALA A 76 5.48 9.35 -1.19
N VAL A 77 4.49 8.56 -1.55
CA VAL A 77 3.06 8.92 -1.57
C VAL A 77 2.30 7.85 -0.81
N GLY A 78 1.46 8.22 0.13
CA GLY A 78 0.67 7.20 0.84
C GLY A 78 -0.08 7.74 2.05
N ASN A 79 -0.97 6.90 2.58
CA ASN A 79 -1.71 7.15 3.81
C ASN A 79 -1.37 6.16 4.93
N PHE A 80 -0.40 5.31 4.73
CA PHE A 80 0.18 4.40 5.73
C PHE A 80 1.64 4.13 5.36
N SER A 81 2.36 3.42 6.24
CA SER A 81 3.70 2.88 5.98
C SER A 81 3.79 1.46 6.56
N TRP A 82 4.64 0.61 5.97
CA TRP A 82 4.71 -0.80 6.38
C TRP A 82 5.29 -0.98 7.78
N ASP A 83 6.19 -0.12 8.24
CA ASP A 83 6.67 -0.10 9.61
C ASP A 83 5.52 0.11 10.61
N TRP A 84 4.56 0.99 10.29
CA TRP A 84 3.37 1.24 11.10
C TRP A 84 2.38 0.07 11.04
N ILE A 85 2.11 -0.48 9.82
CA ILE A 85 1.18 -1.61 9.64
C ILE A 85 1.64 -2.84 10.42
N TYR A 86 2.95 -3.13 10.43
CA TYR A 86 3.49 -4.33 11.07
C TYR A 86 3.77 -4.16 12.56
N ALA A 87 3.90 -2.93 13.07
CA ALA A 87 4.23 -2.64 14.47
C ALA A 87 3.36 -3.39 15.52
N PRO A 88 2.03 -3.51 15.36
CA PRO A 88 1.21 -4.23 16.32
C PRO A 88 1.54 -5.72 16.47
N PHE A 89 2.18 -6.33 15.48
CA PHE A 89 2.49 -7.78 15.52
C PHE A 89 3.74 -8.13 16.33
N VAL A 90 4.58 -7.15 16.67
CA VAL A 90 5.80 -7.36 17.49
C VAL A 90 5.46 -7.97 18.85
N ALA A 91 4.38 -7.50 19.51
CA ALA A 91 3.97 -8.02 20.80
C ALA A 91 3.62 -9.53 20.76
N GLN A 92 3.22 -10.04 19.61
CA GLN A 92 2.89 -11.45 19.39
C GLN A 92 4.10 -12.27 18.92
N ASN A 93 4.99 -11.63 18.15
CA ASN A 93 6.17 -12.29 17.58
C ASN A 93 7.29 -11.29 17.31
N PRO A 94 8.40 -11.29 18.09
CA PRO A 94 9.51 -10.35 17.91
C PRO A 94 10.26 -10.47 16.59
N ARG A 95 10.03 -11.52 15.80
CA ARG A 95 10.60 -11.66 14.45
C ARG A 95 10.16 -10.54 13.49
N TRP A 96 9.12 -9.78 13.83
CA TRP A 96 8.71 -8.59 13.10
C TRP A 96 9.67 -7.40 13.27
N GLU A 97 10.44 -7.31 14.36
CA GLU A 97 11.31 -6.16 14.63
C GLU A 97 12.32 -5.85 13.50
N PRO A 98 13.08 -6.82 12.96
CA PRO A 98 14.04 -6.55 11.90
C PRO A 98 13.34 -6.09 10.60
N ILE A 99 12.14 -6.59 10.32
CA ILE A 99 11.34 -6.19 9.15
C ILE A 99 10.89 -4.74 9.29
N ILE A 100 10.34 -4.39 10.44
CA ILE A 100 9.90 -3.01 10.75
C ILE A 100 11.08 -2.05 10.66
N ARG A 101 12.24 -2.45 11.18
CA ARG A 101 13.46 -1.65 11.13
C ARG A 101 13.91 -1.42 9.69
N MET A 102 13.92 -2.45 8.86
CA MET A 102 14.25 -2.34 7.43
C MET A 102 13.39 -1.27 6.74
N PHE A 103 12.06 -1.35 6.87
CA PHE A 103 11.17 -0.35 6.27
C PHE A 103 11.40 1.05 6.86
N ALA A 104 11.56 1.16 8.18
CA ALA A 104 11.80 2.44 8.83
C ALA A 104 13.12 3.07 8.36
N ASP A 105 14.17 2.28 8.17
CA ASP A 105 15.46 2.76 7.68
C ASP A 105 15.38 3.25 6.23
N ASP A 106 14.64 2.55 5.38
CA ASP A 106 14.36 2.98 4.02
C ASP A 106 13.58 4.32 3.99
N TYR A 107 12.54 4.44 4.81
CA TYR A 107 11.71 5.64 4.86
C TYR A 107 12.42 6.87 5.42
N ARG A 108 13.37 6.72 6.35
CA ARG A 108 14.18 7.84 6.87
C ARG A 108 15.03 8.52 5.82
N GLN A 109 15.34 7.83 4.72
CA GLN A 109 16.12 8.36 3.59
C GLN A 109 15.28 9.17 2.60
N VAL A 110 13.96 9.17 2.75
CA VAL A 110 13.02 9.81 1.82
C VAL A 110 13.08 11.33 1.96
N ARG A 111 13.17 12.02 0.84
CA ARG A 111 13.20 13.49 0.81
C ARG A 111 11.87 14.11 1.24
N LEU A 112 10.74 13.50 0.88
CA LEU A 112 9.39 14.02 1.12
C LEU A 112 8.36 12.90 1.09
N LEU A 113 7.44 12.90 2.04
CA LEU A 113 6.18 12.17 1.97
C LEU A 113 5.07 13.11 1.50
N LEU A 114 4.40 12.79 0.42
CA LEU A 114 3.09 13.33 0.04
C LEU A 114 2.02 12.54 0.81
N LYS A 115 1.56 13.13 1.92
CA LYS A 115 0.70 12.48 2.89
C LYS A 115 -0.76 12.57 2.49
N LEU A 116 -1.37 11.44 2.14
CA LEU A 116 -2.78 11.33 1.79
C LEU A 116 -3.67 11.41 3.03
N PRO A 117 -4.97 11.74 2.90
CA PRO A 117 -5.93 11.73 4.00
C PRO A 117 -6.07 10.36 4.67
N PHE A 118 -6.62 10.35 5.90
CA PHE A 118 -6.84 9.15 6.72
C PHE A 118 -5.56 8.42 7.13
N SER A 119 -4.47 9.16 7.27
CA SER A 119 -3.16 8.64 7.62
C SER A 119 -2.85 8.77 9.12
N PRO A 120 -2.08 7.86 9.72
CA PRO A 120 -1.46 8.04 11.02
C PRO A 120 -0.39 9.15 10.97
N ALA A 121 0.32 9.36 12.08
CA ALA A 121 1.39 10.37 12.13
C ALA A 121 2.52 10.10 11.12
N MET A 122 2.92 8.83 10.94
CA MET A 122 4.03 8.39 10.08
C MET A 122 5.35 9.15 10.35
N GLU A 123 5.73 9.22 11.62
CA GLU A 123 6.87 10.02 12.13
C GLU A 123 8.22 9.60 11.56
N VAL A 124 8.29 8.41 10.97
CA VAL A 124 9.47 7.89 10.27
C VAL A 124 9.90 8.80 9.11
N PHE A 125 8.96 9.55 8.51
CA PHE A 125 9.24 10.52 7.46
C PHE A 125 9.48 11.91 8.07
N ALA A 126 10.71 12.39 7.98
CA ALA A 126 11.11 13.68 8.55
C ALA A 126 10.40 14.89 7.90
N ARG A 127 10.00 14.77 6.64
CA ARG A 127 9.30 15.83 5.89
C ARG A 127 8.03 15.28 5.27
N GLN A 128 6.92 15.90 5.62
CA GLN A 128 5.58 15.50 5.17
C GLN A 128 4.83 16.71 4.63
N THR A 129 4.13 16.53 3.53
CA THR A 129 3.22 17.53 2.97
C THR A 129 1.85 16.89 2.75
N PRO A 130 0.79 17.38 3.42
CA PRO A 130 -0.57 16.92 3.16
C PRO A 130 -0.97 17.20 1.71
N VAL A 131 -1.60 16.20 1.10
CA VAL A 131 -2.18 16.32 -0.24
C VAL A 131 -3.61 15.76 -0.25
N PRO A 132 -4.49 16.20 -1.15
CA PRO A 132 -5.84 15.66 -1.25
C PRO A 132 -5.85 14.22 -1.76
N LEU A 133 -7.01 13.58 -1.72
CA LEU A 133 -7.20 12.26 -2.34
C LEU A 133 -6.90 12.31 -3.84
N LEU A 134 -6.16 11.32 -4.31
CA LEU A 134 -5.93 11.08 -5.72
C LEU A 134 -7.18 10.40 -6.30
N ALA A 135 -8.08 11.18 -6.85
CA ALA A 135 -9.32 10.66 -7.42
C ALA A 135 -9.66 11.37 -8.75
N ARG A 136 -10.34 10.65 -9.62
CA ARG A 136 -10.98 11.26 -10.79
C ARG A 136 -12.42 11.57 -10.45
N PRO A 137 -12.97 12.74 -10.85
CA PRO A 137 -14.40 13.02 -10.71
C PRO A 137 -15.22 11.93 -11.40
N GLY A 138 -16.15 11.36 -10.66
CA GLY A 138 -17.12 10.41 -11.21
C GLY A 138 -18.17 11.13 -12.05
N ARG A 139 -18.85 10.38 -12.93
CA ARG A 139 -20.05 10.83 -13.62
C ARG A 139 -21.28 10.31 -12.88
N ASN A 140 -22.34 11.09 -12.81
CA ASN A 140 -23.61 10.59 -12.31
C ASN A 140 -24.22 9.61 -13.33
N ARG A 141 -24.18 8.32 -13.03
CA ARG A 141 -24.73 7.25 -13.86
C ARG A 141 -25.90 6.54 -13.17
N ARG A 142 -26.55 7.21 -12.20
CA ARG A 142 -27.58 6.59 -11.38
C ARG A 142 -28.73 6.01 -12.21
N ALA A 143 -29.21 6.74 -13.20
CA ALA A 143 -30.33 6.29 -14.05
C ALA A 143 -29.96 5.06 -14.90
N GLU A 144 -28.74 5.08 -15.47
CA GLU A 144 -28.22 3.97 -16.28
C GLU A 144 -28.03 2.70 -15.42
N LEU A 145 -27.43 2.86 -14.23
CA LEU A 145 -27.25 1.75 -13.31
C LEU A 145 -28.59 1.23 -12.76
N ALA A 146 -29.53 2.13 -12.46
CA ALA A 146 -30.88 1.73 -12.03
C ALA A 146 -31.55 0.82 -13.06
N ALA A 147 -31.48 1.19 -14.34
CA ALA A 147 -32.01 0.36 -15.42
C ALA A 147 -31.30 -0.97 -15.57
N ALA A 148 -29.96 -0.97 -15.47
CA ALA A 148 -29.15 -2.17 -15.63
C ALA A 148 -29.37 -3.22 -14.55
N VAL A 149 -29.65 -2.80 -13.29
CA VAL A 149 -29.85 -3.71 -12.15
C VAL A 149 -31.31 -3.89 -11.75
N GLY A 150 -32.25 -3.27 -12.46
CA GLY A 150 -33.68 -3.33 -12.11
C GLY A 150 -33.99 -2.68 -10.76
N ALA A 151 -33.32 -1.58 -10.41
CA ALA A 151 -33.43 -0.99 -9.09
C ALA A 151 -34.83 -0.41 -8.82
N VAL A 152 -35.37 -0.72 -7.63
CA VAL A 152 -36.67 -0.18 -7.20
C VAL A 152 -36.53 1.31 -6.88
N PRO A 153 -37.40 2.17 -7.40
CA PRO A 153 -37.41 3.60 -7.09
C PRO A 153 -37.50 3.88 -5.58
N GLY A 154 -36.81 4.92 -5.11
CA GLY A 154 -36.87 5.35 -3.70
C GLY A 154 -36.04 4.49 -2.70
N LYS A 155 -35.47 3.36 -3.11
CA LYS A 155 -34.59 2.57 -2.25
C LYS A 155 -33.18 3.15 -2.16
N LYS A 156 -32.54 2.99 -0.99
CA LYS A 156 -31.13 3.29 -0.80
C LYS A 156 -30.27 2.26 -1.56
N TRP A 157 -29.16 2.68 -2.07
CA TRP A 157 -28.20 1.82 -2.74
C TRP A 157 -26.97 1.64 -1.85
N VAL A 158 -26.53 0.42 -1.73
CA VAL A 158 -25.30 0.05 -1.05
C VAL A 158 -24.38 -0.60 -2.09
N LEU A 159 -23.19 -0.05 -2.29
CA LEU A 159 -22.14 -0.65 -3.09
C LEU A 159 -21.26 -1.52 -2.19
N LEU A 160 -21.21 -2.81 -2.47
CA LEU A 160 -20.27 -3.75 -1.86
C LEU A 160 -19.23 -4.12 -2.92
N SER A 161 -17.98 -3.72 -2.68
CA SER A 161 -16.86 -3.97 -3.60
C SER A 161 -15.73 -4.69 -2.88
N PHE A 162 -15.83 -6.01 -2.86
CA PHE A 162 -14.82 -6.91 -2.25
C PHE A 162 -14.51 -8.05 -3.22
N THR A 163 -13.27 -8.49 -3.23
CA THR A 163 -12.84 -9.60 -4.09
C THR A 163 -13.37 -10.94 -3.60
N THR A 164 -13.39 -11.14 -2.27
CA THR A 164 -13.93 -12.34 -1.62
C THR A 164 -14.49 -11.96 -0.25
N LEU A 165 -15.79 -12.03 -0.10
CA LEU A 165 -16.48 -12.03 1.19
C LEU A 165 -17.26 -13.34 1.28
N GLY A 166 -17.02 -14.11 2.33
CA GLY A 166 -17.82 -15.30 2.64
C GLY A 166 -19.20 -14.92 3.21
N TRP A 167 -19.85 -13.92 2.59
CA TRP A 167 -21.21 -13.52 2.96
C TRP A 167 -22.20 -14.38 2.18
N ASP A 168 -23.03 -15.07 2.93
CA ASP A 168 -24.20 -15.75 2.37
C ASP A 168 -25.36 -14.77 2.11
N ALA A 169 -26.41 -15.29 1.50
CA ALA A 169 -27.58 -14.50 1.16
C ALA A 169 -28.31 -13.91 2.41
N ASP A 170 -28.15 -14.53 3.59
CA ASP A 170 -28.76 -14.07 4.83
C ASP A 170 -27.99 -12.89 5.41
N ALA A 171 -26.65 -12.93 5.39
CA ALA A 171 -25.80 -11.81 5.77
C ALA A 171 -26.06 -10.58 4.88
N LEU A 172 -26.23 -10.78 3.58
CA LEU A 172 -26.55 -9.68 2.64
C LEU A 172 -27.95 -9.10 2.89
N ARG A 173 -28.95 -9.92 3.22
CA ARG A 173 -30.28 -9.43 3.59
C ARG A 173 -30.27 -8.60 4.87
N ALA A 174 -29.48 -8.96 5.85
CA ALA A 174 -29.35 -8.23 7.12
C ALA A 174 -28.80 -6.80 6.94
N VAL A 175 -28.03 -6.54 5.89
CA VAL A 175 -27.48 -5.20 5.57
C VAL A 175 -28.48 -4.34 4.80
N GLY A 176 -29.47 -4.95 4.15
CA GLY A 176 -30.46 -4.27 3.28
C GLY A 176 -31.78 -3.93 3.93
N GLY A 177 -31.97 -4.25 5.23
CA GLY A 177 -33.19 -3.99 6.00
C GLY A 177 -33.36 -2.58 6.52
#